data_a21916edae21705464ebf02839ea8264
#
_entry.id   a21916edae21705464ebf02839ea8264
#
_cell.length_a   1.000
_cell.length_b   1.000
_cell.length_c   1.000
_cell.angle_alpha   90.00
_cell.angle_beta   90.00
_cell.angle_gamma   90.00
#
_symmetry.space_group_name_H-M   'P 1'
#
loop_
_entity.id
_entity.type
_entity.pdbx_description
1 polymer ?
#
loop_
_entity_poly.entity_id
_entity_poly.type
_entity_poly.pdbx_seq_one_letter_code
_entity_poly.pdbx_strand_id
1 'polypeptide(L)'
;EVPETYGSTTVICYDKYDYYVLGYDTEEATKQAYEKLQEEYEPDKCMLDQVIYSEDVLADSDLDSNSYAAQRNVDAMLAASETYKAVSWGTRYMGMDRLKAEVSEYKLDAKVNVAVIDTGVNSSDTLFEGRINEEGSMNCCEGEDRSDYGDNMGHGSHVAGIIADATPDNVQLTIIKCFTSRGATTVSTVQQGIMAALDSGADVINMSFCFYGKNASDNTRSMLDELLKSAKEDGVIMCVAAGNTNSTVNNWEIS
;
A
#
# COMPACT_ATOMS: atom_id res chain seq x y z
N GLU A 1 -22.54 16.14 -0.25
CA GLU A 1 -23.78 15.30 -0.19
C GLU A 1 -23.42 13.90 -0.66
N VAL A 2 -23.87 12.86 0.07
CA VAL A 2 -23.68 11.48 -0.37
C VAL A 2 -24.37 11.31 -1.73
N PRO A 3 -23.70 10.80 -2.75
CA PRO A 3 -24.31 10.61 -4.07
C PRO A 3 -25.47 9.63 -4.00
N GLU A 4 -26.40 9.72 -4.96
CA GLU A 4 -27.44 8.73 -5.08
C GLU A 4 -26.82 7.36 -5.38
N THR A 5 -27.14 6.37 -4.56
CA THR A 5 -26.43 5.09 -4.58
C THR A 5 -26.92 4.12 -5.66
N TYR A 6 -28.02 4.46 -6.34
CA TYR A 6 -28.65 3.65 -7.42
C TYR A 6 -28.78 2.15 -7.10
N GLY A 7 -29.04 1.85 -5.81
CA GLY A 7 -29.22 0.48 -5.35
C GLY A 7 -27.93 -0.26 -5.04
N SER A 8 -26.85 0.47 -4.73
CA SER A 8 -25.62 -0.15 -4.24
C SER A 8 -25.85 -0.96 -2.97
N THR A 9 -25.16 -2.06 -2.83
CA THR A 9 -25.18 -2.95 -1.67
C THR A 9 -24.11 -2.60 -0.65
N THR A 10 -23.08 -1.89 -1.10
CA THR A 10 -21.98 -1.40 -0.26
C THR A 10 -21.73 0.09 -0.56
N VAL A 11 -21.59 0.88 0.49
CA VAL A 11 -21.17 2.29 0.40
C VAL A 11 -20.02 2.52 1.37
N ILE A 12 -18.87 2.90 0.85
CA ILE A 12 -17.74 3.36 1.67
C ILE A 12 -17.59 4.85 1.42
N CYS A 13 -17.56 5.64 2.49
CA CYS A 13 -17.55 7.09 2.44
C CYS A 13 -16.29 7.62 3.12
N TYR A 14 -15.59 8.50 2.44
CA TYR A 14 -14.46 9.27 2.96
C TYR A 14 -14.77 10.76 2.84
N ASP A 15 -15.63 11.24 3.73
CA ASP A 15 -16.19 12.61 3.73
C ASP A 15 -15.10 13.69 3.63
N LYS A 16 -13.96 13.49 4.28
CA LYS A 16 -12.82 14.42 4.26
C LYS A 16 -12.28 14.64 2.84
N TYR A 17 -12.37 13.62 1.99
CA TYR A 17 -11.83 13.63 0.63
C TYR A 17 -12.91 13.75 -0.44
N ASP A 18 -14.19 13.88 -0.04
CA ASP A 18 -15.36 13.85 -0.94
C ASP A 18 -15.32 12.64 -1.90
N TYR A 19 -14.93 11.48 -1.34
CA TYR A 19 -14.66 10.25 -2.07
C TYR A 19 -15.60 9.12 -1.60
N TYR A 20 -16.22 8.44 -2.55
CA TYR A 20 -17.19 7.37 -2.30
C TYR A 20 -16.88 6.13 -3.13
N VAL A 21 -16.99 4.96 -2.52
CA VAL A 21 -16.95 3.66 -3.23
C VAL A 21 -18.32 3.03 -3.13
N LEU A 22 -18.94 2.74 -4.28
CA LEU A 22 -20.25 2.10 -4.37
C LEU A 22 -20.08 0.69 -4.92
N GLY A 23 -20.46 -0.33 -4.15
CA GLY A 23 -20.42 -1.73 -4.56
C GLY A 23 -21.79 -2.25 -4.96
N TYR A 24 -21.84 -3.14 -5.97
CA TYR A 24 -23.06 -3.74 -6.51
C TYR A 24 -22.88 -5.26 -6.65
N ASP A 25 -23.96 -6.02 -6.48
CA ASP A 25 -23.93 -7.50 -6.50
C ASP A 25 -23.67 -8.10 -7.89
N THR A 26 -23.87 -7.31 -8.95
CA THR A 26 -23.74 -7.81 -10.33
C THR A 26 -23.06 -6.78 -11.24
N GLU A 27 -22.35 -7.27 -12.25
CA GLU A 27 -21.72 -6.43 -13.27
C GLU A 27 -22.75 -5.56 -14.02
N GLU A 28 -23.94 -6.09 -14.27
CA GLU A 28 -25.02 -5.36 -14.93
C GLU A 28 -25.51 -4.19 -14.08
N ALA A 29 -25.70 -4.41 -12.76
CA ALA A 29 -26.08 -3.34 -11.84
C ALA A 29 -25.00 -2.27 -11.73
N THR A 30 -23.72 -2.67 -11.70
CA THR A 30 -22.57 -1.75 -11.70
C THR A 30 -22.59 -0.86 -12.94
N LYS A 31 -22.74 -1.45 -14.13
CA LYS A 31 -22.77 -0.70 -15.39
C LYS A 31 -23.92 0.30 -15.45
N GLN A 32 -25.13 -0.14 -15.07
CA GLN A 32 -26.31 0.73 -15.07
C GLN A 32 -26.18 1.90 -14.09
N ALA A 33 -25.60 1.66 -12.92
CA ALA A 33 -25.33 2.71 -11.95
C ALA A 33 -24.25 3.68 -12.46
N TYR A 34 -23.18 3.15 -13.05
CA TYR A 34 -22.10 3.95 -13.62
C TYR A 34 -22.59 4.89 -14.74
N GLU A 35 -23.44 4.39 -15.66
CA GLU A 35 -24.04 5.22 -16.71
C GLU A 35 -24.86 6.38 -16.10
N LYS A 36 -25.67 6.12 -15.08
CA LYS A 36 -26.46 7.16 -14.40
C LYS A 36 -25.61 8.16 -13.64
N LEU A 37 -24.57 7.68 -12.95
CA LEU A 37 -23.62 8.57 -12.26
C LEU A 37 -22.91 9.50 -13.24
N GLN A 38 -22.53 9.01 -14.43
CA GLN A 38 -21.91 9.85 -15.47
C GLN A 38 -22.88 10.87 -16.09
N GLU A 39 -24.20 10.64 -16.03
CA GLU A 39 -25.18 11.64 -16.44
C GLU A 39 -25.38 12.74 -15.39
N GLU A 40 -25.16 12.42 -14.10
CA GLU A 40 -25.41 13.32 -12.98
C GLU A 40 -24.14 14.09 -12.55
N TYR A 41 -23.00 13.43 -12.62
CA TYR A 41 -21.69 13.99 -12.26
C TYR A 41 -20.79 14.13 -13.49
N GLU A 42 -19.79 14.99 -13.38
CA GLU A 42 -18.75 15.12 -14.41
C GLU A 42 -18.08 13.74 -14.65
N PRO A 43 -17.89 13.32 -15.91
CA PRO A 43 -17.38 11.98 -16.22
C PRO A 43 -16.02 11.65 -15.61
N ASP A 44 -15.18 12.65 -15.34
CA ASP A 44 -13.87 12.52 -14.69
C ASP A 44 -13.97 12.31 -13.16
N LYS A 45 -15.16 12.46 -12.59
CA LYS A 45 -15.44 12.19 -11.17
C LYS A 45 -15.95 10.78 -10.89
N CYS A 46 -16.21 9.99 -11.92
CA CYS A 46 -16.74 8.64 -11.81
C CYS A 46 -15.81 7.64 -12.51
N MET A 47 -15.46 6.55 -11.84
CA MET A 47 -14.67 5.48 -12.45
C MET A 47 -15.21 4.10 -12.07
N LEU A 48 -15.00 3.13 -12.95
CA LEU A 48 -15.12 1.71 -12.61
C LEU A 48 -13.83 1.26 -11.91
N ASP A 49 -13.97 0.55 -10.79
CA ASP A 49 -12.82 0.04 -10.07
C ASP A 49 -12.08 -1.03 -10.89
N GLN A 50 -10.77 -1.13 -10.68
CA GLN A 50 -9.89 -2.01 -11.44
C GLN A 50 -9.04 -2.86 -10.50
N VAL A 51 -8.93 -4.15 -10.81
CA VAL A 51 -8.05 -5.07 -10.08
C VAL A 51 -6.59 -4.85 -10.50
N ILE A 52 -5.72 -4.78 -9.50
CA ILE A 52 -4.27 -4.63 -9.66
C ILE A 52 -3.59 -5.80 -8.94
N TYR A 53 -2.43 -6.18 -9.42
CA TYR A 53 -1.59 -7.22 -8.82
C TYR A 53 -0.27 -6.62 -8.35
N SER A 54 0.28 -7.16 -7.25
CA SER A 54 1.64 -6.84 -6.84
C SER A 54 2.64 -7.32 -7.91
N GLU A 55 3.80 -6.68 -7.99
CA GLU A 55 4.83 -7.02 -8.98
C GLU A 55 5.30 -8.47 -8.89
N ASP A 56 5.37 -9.04 -7.70
CA ASP A 56 5.79 -10.43 -7.51
C ASP A 56 4.82 -11.41 -8.17
N VAL A 57 3.52 -11.12 -8.17
CA VAL A 57 2.51 -11.96 -8.84
C VAL A 57 2.61 -11.84 -10.37
N LEU A 58 2.97 -10.67 -10.87
CA LEU A 58 3.11 -10.44 -12.32
C LEU A 58 4.41 -11.04 -12.87
N ALA A 59 5.47 -11.09 -12.09
CA ALA A 59 6.70 -11.77 -12.45
C ALA A 59 6.53 -13.29 -12.55
N ASP A 60 5.60 -13.85 -11.77
CA ASP A 60 5.26 -15.29 -11.76
C ASP A 60 4.18 -15.69 -12.78
N SER A 61 3.57 -14.76 -13.51
CA SER A 61 2.51 -15.08 -14.50
C SER A 61 2.98 -15.98 -15.67
N ASP A 62 4.30 -16.12 -15.85
CA ASP A 62 4.93 -17.07 -16.78
C ASP A 62 5.32 -18.42 -16.11
N LEU A 63 5.12 -18.56 -14.80
CA LEU A 63 5.40 -19.76 -14.04
C LEU A 63 4.10 -20.49 -13.73
N ASP A 64 4.04 -21.74 -14.16
CA ASP A 64 2.98 -22.71 -13.89
C ASP A 64 2.42 -22.61 -12.45
N SER A 65 1.11 -22.62 -12.29
CA SER A 65 0.32 -22.36 -11.06
C SER A 65 0.61 -23.24 -9.83
N ASN A 66 1.76 -23.90 -9.80
CA ASN A 66 2.29 -24.74 -8.74
C ASN A 66 3.59 -24.22 -8.12
N SER A 67 3.91 -22.93 -8.20
CA SER A 67 5.16 -22.46 -7.63
C SER A 67 5.11 -22.45 -6.09
N TYR A 68 5.61 -23.52 -5.51
CA TYR A 68 6.08 -23.62 -4.12
C TYR A 68 7.17 -22.58 -3.76
N ALA A 69 7.48 -21.66 -4.67
CA ALA A 69 8.54 -20.68 -4.49
C ALA A 69 8.18 -19.64 -3.43
N ALA A 70 6.92 -19.18 -3.38
CA ALA A 70 6.46 -18.24 -2.37
C ALA A 70 6.52 -18.84 -0.97
N GLN A 71 6.07 -20.10 -0.80
CA GLN A 71 6.12 -20.80 0.49
C GLN A 71 7.56 -21.05 0.97
N ARG A 72 8.47 -21.37 0.05
CA ARG A 72 9.90 -21.54 0.37
C ARG A 72 10.58 -20.26 0.80
N ASN A 73 10.17 -19.13 0.25
CA ASN A 73 10.69 -17.83 0.66
C ASN A 73 10.24 -17.47 2.08
N VAL A 74 8.97 -17.69 2.42
CA VAL A 74 8.45 -17.46 3.77
C VAL A 74 9.17 -18.37 4.79
N ASP A 75 9.30 -19.65 4.51
CA ASP A 75 9.99 -20.60 5.40
C ASP A 75 11.49 -20.29 5.54
N ALA A 76 12.14 -19.85 4.46
CA ALA A 76 13.53 -19.40 4.49
C ALA A 76 13.72 -18.09 5.25
N MET A 77 12.77 -17.17 5.14
CA MET A 77 12.77 -15.91 5.89
C MET A 77 12.51 -16.14 7.38
N LEU A 78 11.58 -17.04 7.74
CA LEU A 78 11.33 -17.45 9.13
C LEU A 78 12.56 -18.13 9.75
N ALA A 79 13.25 -18.97 9.00
CA ALA A 79 14.48 -19.62 9.45
C ALA A 79 15.67 -18.65 9.56
N ALA A 80 15.69 -17.58 8.76
CA ALA A 80 16.70 -16.52 8.83
C ALA A 80 16.47 -15.57 10.01
N SER A 81 15.24 -15.41 10.51
CA SER A 81 14.89 -14.47 11.58
C SER A 81 15.58 -14.76 12.92
N GLU A 82 15.93 -16.03 13.20
CA GLU A 82 16.68 -16.40 14.42
C GLU A 82 18.19 -16.02 14.38
N THR A 83 18.72 -15.67 13.22
CA THR A 83 20.15 -15.41 13.03
C THR A 83 20.49 -13.95 12.68
N TYR A 84 19.49 -13.11 12.40
CA TYR A 84 19.73 -11.74 11.92
C TYR A 84 19.85 -10.71 13.05
N LYS A 85 21.00 -10.68 13.70
CA LYS A 85 21.50 -9.49 14.45
C LYS A 85 22.50 -8.67 13.63
N ALA A 86 22.66 -8.95 12.37
CA ALA A 86 23.61 -8.24 11.51
C ALA A 86 22.85 -7.26 10.63
N VAL A 87 23.18 -5.97 10.77
CA VAL A 87 22.74 -4.90 9.85
C VAL A 87 22.98 -5.34 8.41
N SER A 88 21.98 -5.25 7.54
CA SER A 88 22.05 -5.69 6.15
C SER A 88 23.16 -4.93 5.39
N TRP A 89 23.69 -5.53 4.34
CA TRP A 89 24.74 -4.89 3.54
C TRP A 89 24.23 -3.58 2.90
N GLY A 90 22.95 -3.52 2.52
CA GLY A 90 22.30 -2.34 1.95
C GLY A 90 22.24 -1.20 2.95
N THR A 91 21.81 -1.47 4.19
CA THR A 91 21.78 -0.51 5.29
C THR A 91 23.16 0.09 5.53
N ARG A 92 24.22 -0.75 5.55
CA ARG A 92 25.61 -0.27 5.69
C ARG A 92 26.08 0.53 4.49
N TYR A 93 25.78 0.06 3.28
CA TYR A 93 26.20 0.75 2.06
C TYR A 93 25.61 2.15 1.97
N MET A 94 24.38 2.35 2.45
CA MET A 94 23.71 3.64 2.53
C MET A 94 24.15 4.49 3.75
N GLY A 95 24.97 3.96 4.65
CA GLY A 95 25.40 4.65 5.86
C GLY A 95 24.31 4.80 6.93
N MET A 96 23.25 3.99 6.87
CA MET A 96 22.12 4.07 7.80
C MET A 96 22.49 3.59 9.21
N ASP A 97 23.44 2.68 9.35
CA ASP A 97 24.03 2.27 10.62
C ASP A 97 24.67 3.47 11.35
N ARG A 98 25.34 4.34 10.61
CA ARG A 98 25.90 5.59 11.14
C ARG A 98 24.79 6.57 11.55
N LEU A 99 23.76 6.74 10.72
CA LEU A 99 22.60 7.59 11.07
C LEU A 99 21.92 7.12 12.37
N LYS A 100 21.70 5.80 12.51
CA LYS A 100 21.13 5.21 13.73
C LYS A 100 21.96 5.54 14.97
N ALA A 101 23.28 5.46 14.85
CA ALA A 101 24.20 5.81 15.94
C ALA A 101 24.13 7.31 16.30
N GLU A 102 24.09 8.20 15.31
CA GLU A 102 23.96 9.65 15.51
C GLU A 102 22.63 10.02 16.16
N VAL A 103 21.51 9.46 15.70
CA VAL A 103 20.18 9.68 16.31
C VAL A 103 20.17 9.28 17.78
N SER A 104 20.76 8.14 18.11
CA SER A 104 20.89 7.66 19.50
C SER A 104 21.80 8.55 20.33
N GLU A 105 22.93 9.00 19.79
CA GLU A 105 23.89 9.87 20.49
C GLU A 105 23.28 11.22 20.84
N TYR A 106 22.57 11.84 19.89
CA TYR A 106 21.92 13.15 20.10
C TYR A 106 20.55 13.06 20.76
N LYS A 107 20.09 11.85 21.11
CA LYS A 107 18.77 11.60 21.74
C LYS A 107 17.62 12.29 20.99
N LEU A 108 17.63 12.13 19.68
CA LEU A 108 16.55 12.64 18.83
C LEU A 108 15.33 11.74 19.03
N ASP A 109 14.35 12.24 19.76
CA ASP A 109 13.13 11.51 20.16
C ASP A 109 11.90 11.92 19.35
N ALA A 110 12.04 12.84 18.42
CA ALA A 110 10.97 13.17 17.47
C ALA A 110 10.59 11.92 16.67
N LYS A 111 9.31 11.56 16.75
CA LYS A 111 8.79 10.41 16.02
C LYS A 111 8.59 10.75 14.55
N VAL A 112 8.93 9.79 13.68
CA VAL A 112 8.65 9.83 12.25
C VAL A 112 7.72 8.65 11.94
N ASN A 113 6.59 8.91 11.30
CA ASN A 113 5.62 7.90 10.92
C ASN A 113 5.78 7.53 9.44
N VAL A 114 6.14 6.27 9.17
CA VAL A 114 6.22 5.71 7.82
C VAL A 114 5.04 4.78 7.59
N ALA A 115 4.12 5.17 6.73
CA ALA A 115 3.05 4.28 6.31
C ALA A 115 3.55 3.33 5.21
N VAL A 116 3.33 2.03 5.41
CA VAL A 116 3.68 0.97 4.45
C VAL A 116 2.38 0.43 3.86
N ILE A 117 2.08 0.81 2.62
CA ILE A 117 0.91 0.31 1.88
C ILE A 117 1.34 -0.93 1.10
N ASP A 118 0.92 -2.12 1.58
CA ASP A 118 1.43 -3.38 1.05
C ASP A 118 0.51 -4.58 1.41
N THR A 119 1.06 -5.80 1.47
CA THR A 119 0.34 -7.04 1.81
C THR A 119 0.09 -7.26 3.31
N GLY A 120 0.53 -6.33 4.16
CA GLY A 120 0.48 -6.44 5.62
C GLY A 120 1.85 -6.67 6.25
N VAL A 121 1.89 -7.09 7.52
CA VAL A 121 3.13 -7.39 8.23
C VAL A 121 2.98 -8.58 9.18
N ASN A 122 4.02 -9.39 9.32
CA ASN A 122 4.13 -10.37 10.41
C ASN A 122 4.64 -9.64 11.67
N SER A 123 3.71 -9.07 12.44
CA SER A 123 4.02 -8.26 13.62
C SER A 123 4.70 -9.02 14.77
N SER A 124 4.72 -10.37 14.71
CA SER A 124 5.39 -11.20 15.70
C SER A 124 6.92 -11.24 15.55
N ASP A 125 7.47 -10.72 14.44
CA ASP A 125 8.92 -10.60 14.28
C ASP A 125 9.48 -9.54 15.22
N THR A 126 10.58 -9.88 15.92
CA THR A 126 11.23 -9.01 16.90
C THR A 126 11.77 -7.71 16.29
N LEU A 127 11.95 -7.65 14.99
CA LEU A 127 12.36 -6.45 14.26
C LEU A 127 11.32 -5.32 14.37
N PHE A 128 10.06 -5.68 14.57
CA PHE A 128 8.94 -4.74 14.69
C PHE A 128 8.56 -4.40 16.14
N GLU A 129 9.24 -4.98 17.13
CA GLU A 129 8.91 -4.76 18.53
C GLU A 129 8.95 -3.26 18.89
N GLY A 130 7.80 -2.73 19.32
CA GLY A 130 7.64 -1.31 19.67
C GLY A 130 7.70 -0.33 18.47
N ARG A 131 7.77 -0.83 17.23
CA ARG A 131 7.88 -0.03 16.02
C ARG A 131 6.55 0.16 15.29
N ILE A 132 5.56 -0.70 15.50
CA ILE A 132 4.27 -0.61 14.81
C ILE A 132 3.36 0.40 15.52
N ASN A 133 2.81 1.32 14.76
CA ASN A 133 1.71 2.19 15.16
C ASN A 133 0.40 1.40 15.01
N GLU A 134 0.03 0.64 16.04
CA GLU A 134 -1.16 -0.22 16.01
C GLU A 134 -2.46 0.56 15.81
N GLU A 135 -2.55 1.77 16.35
CA GLU A 135 -3.74 2.63 16.26
C GLU A 135 -4.01 3.10 14.82
N GLY A 136 -2.94 3.40 14.06
CA GLY A 136 -3.03 3.82 12.67
C GLY A 136 -3.03 2.66 11.67
N SER A 137 -2.64 1.44 12.09
CA SER A 137 -2.52 0.29 11.20
C SER A 137 -3.87 -0.35 10.91
N MET A 138 -4.09 -0.76 9.65
CA MET A 138 -5.37 -1.35 9.26
C MET A 138 -5.30 -2.20 8.00
N ASN A 139 -6.37 -2.96 7.78
CA ASN A 139 -6.65 -3.69 6.55
C ASN A 139 -7.72 -2.96 5.74
N CYS A 140 -7.42 -2.64 4.49
CA CYS A 140 -8.33 -2.02 3.54
C CYS A 140 -8.92 -3.02 2.53
N CYS A 141 -8.52 -4.31 2.58
CA CYS A 141 -9.03 -5.31 1.65
C CYS A 141 -10.53 -5.56 1.91
N GLU A 142 -11.31 -5.52 0.84
CA GLU A 142 -12.76 -5.70 0.93
C GLU A 142 -13.11 -7.10 1.47
N GLY A 143 -14.07 -7.14 2.41
CA GLY A 143 -14.55 -8.38 3.01
C GLY A 143 -13.63 -9.00 4.06
N GLU A 144 -12.47 -8.40 4.34
CA GLU A 144 -11.56 -8.83 5.41
C GLU A 144 -11.77 -8.00 6.69
N ASP A 145 -11.31 -8.52 7.84
CA ASP A 145 -11.37 -7.79 9.10
C ASP A 145 -10.41 -6.59 9.06
N ARG A 146 -10.94 -5.40 9.27
CA ARG A 146 -10.19 -4.15 9.24
C ARG A 146 -9.03 -4.09 10.24
N SER A 147 -9.11 -4.82 11.33
CA SER A 147 -8.07 -4.90 12.35
C SER A 147 -6.98 -5.94 12.04
N ASP A 148 -7.21 -6.84 11.06
CA ASP A 148 -6.26 -7.88 10.67
C ASP A 148 -5.38 -7.41 9.50
N TYR A 149 -4.30 -6.71 9.84
CA TYR A 149 -3.26 -6.33 8.89
C TYR A 149 -2.11 -7.36 8.80
N GLY A 150 -2.37 -8.60 9.21
CA GLY A 150 -1.41 -9.70 9.10
C GLY A 150 -1.02 -9.99 7.66
N ASP A 151 0.27 -10.30 7.44
CA ASP A 151 0.81 -10.60 6.12
C ASP A 151 0.71 -12.09 5.81
N ASN A 152 -0.03 -12.43 4.77
CA ASN A 152 -0.21 -13.80 4.31
C ASN A 152 0.56 -14.11 3.00
N MET A 153 1.35 -13.13 2.50
CA MET A 153 2.14 -13.25 1.27
C MET A 153 3.64 -13.12 1.52
N GLY A 154 4.04 -12.24 2.46
CA GLY A 154 5.43 -12.02 2.85
C GLY A 154 6.06 -10.76 2.26
N HIS A 155 5.52 -10.18 1.20
CA HIS A 155 6.08 -9.00 0.55
C HIS A 155 6.09 -7.78 1.48
N GLY A 156 4.96 -7.45 2.11
CA GLY A 156 4.86 -6.31 3.03
C GLY A 156 5.75 -6.48 4.27
N SER A 157 5.86 -7.69 4.81
CA SER A 157 6.80 -7.98 5.91
C SER A 157 8.25 -7.74 5.50
N HIS A 158 8.63 -8.11 4.28
CA HIS A 158 9.96 -7.89 3.75
C HIS A 158 10.25 -6.38 3.57
N VAL A 159 9.31 -5.65 2.95
CA VAL A 159 9.41 -4.19 2.75
C VAL A 159 9.51 -3.46 4.09
N ALA A 160 8.59 -3.73 5.01
CA ALA A 160 8.59 -3.14 6.35
C ALA A 160 9.87 -3.50 7.13
N GLY A 161 10.36 -4.73 6.96
CA GLY A 161 11.61 -5.21 7.56
C GLY A 161 12.83 -4.42 7.09
N ILE A 162 12.92 -4.12 5.80
CA ILE A 162 14.00 -3.27 5.25
C ILE A 162 13.94 -1.86 5.85
N ILE A 163 12.74 -1.28 5.97
CA ILE A 163 12.56 0.04 6.59
C ILE A 163 12.98 -0.01 8.06
N ALA A 164 12.51 -1.01 8.81
CA ALA A 164 12.86 -1.16 10.23
C ALA A 164 14.38 -1.38 10.44
N ASP A 165 15.02 -2.21 9.61
CA ASP A 165 16.48 -2.42 9.66
C ASP A 165 17.25 -1.15 9.30
N ALA A 166 16.79 -0.38 8.33
CA ALA A 166 17.50 0.80 7.84
C ALA A 166 17.28 2.05 8.71
N THR A 167 16.24 2.12 9.53
CA THR A 167 15.85 3.33 10.25
C THR A 167 16.05 3.26 11.76
N PRO A 168 16.26 4.40 12.45
CA PRO A 168 16.35 4.45 13.91
C PRO A 168 15.03 4.08 14.61
N ASP A 169 15.10 3.78 15.92
CA ASP A 169 13.96 3.30 16.71
C ASP A 169 12.85 4.35 16.91
N ASN A 170 13.12 5.63 16.67
CA ASN A 170 12.12 6.70 16.68
C ASN A 170 11.24 6.72 15.40
N VAL A 171 11.54 5.91 14.40
CA VAL A 171 10.69 5.71 13.23
C VAL A 171 9.63 4.66 13.55
N GLN A 172 8.37 5.02 13.45
CA GLN A 172 7.22 4.12 13.60
C GLN A 172 6.67 3.72 12.24
N LEU A 173 6.12 2.52 12.17
CA LEU A 173 5.53 1.95 10.97
C LEU A 173 4.02 1.87 11.12
N THR A 174 3.28 2.55 10.27
CA THR A 174 1.84 2.37 10.12
C THR A 174 1.61 1.39 8.97
N ILE A 175 1.03 0.24 9.27
CA ILE A 175 0.83 -0.84 8.31
C ILE A 175 -0.56 -0.73 7.70
N ILE A 176 -0.60 -0.51 6.40
CA ILE A 176 -1.84 -0.40 5.65
C ILE A 176 -1.89 -1.57 4.65
N LYS A 177 -2.62 -2.62 5.03
CA LYS A 177 -2.80 -3.78 4.17
C LYS A 177 -3.81 -3.46 3.08
N CYS A 178 -3.34 -3.42 1.84
CA CYS A 178 -4.16 -3.18 0.65
C CYS A 178 -4.15 -4.35 -0.33
N PHE A 179 -3.28 -5.34 -0.13
CA PHE A 179 -3.17 -6.49 -1.01
C PHE A 179 -3.60 -7.77 -0.28
N THR A 180 -4.42 -8.57 -0.94
CA THR A 180 -4.85 -9.88 -0.45
C THR A 180 -3.69 -10.87 -0.42
N SER A 181 -3.91 -12.06 0.15
CA SER A 181 -2.93 -13.17 0.13
C SER A 181 -2.51 -13.62 -1.28
N ARG A 182 -3.22 -13.19 -2.32
CA ARG A 182 -2.90 -13.47 -3.72
C ARG A 182 -2.13 -12.33 -4.39
N GLY A 183 -1.75 -11.29 -3.63
CA GLY A 183 -1.11 -10.11 -4.18
C GLY A 183 -2.02 -9.28 -5.10
N ALA A 184 -3.33 -9.45 -5.00
CA ALA A 184 -4.31 -8.69 -5.76
C ALA A 184 -4.89 -7.56 -4.90
N THR A 185 -5.19 -6.45 -5.54
CA THR A 185 -5.88 -5.30 -4.95
C THR A 185 -6.76 -4.63 -6.00
N THR A 186 -7.44 -3.56 -5.63
CA THR A 186 -8.15 -2.68 -6.57
C THR A 186 -7.63 -1.25 -6.45
N VAL A 187 -7.89 -0.42 -7.44
CA VAL A 187 -7.51 1.00 -7.40
C VAL A 187 -8.16 1.68 -6.20
N SER A 188 -9.43 1.41 -5.95
CA SER A 188 -10.17 1.99 -4.83
C SER A 188 -9.56 1.58 -3.48
N THR A 189 -9.13 0.31 -3.33
CA THR A 189 -8.46 -0.16 -2.11
C THR A 189 -7.13 0.57 -1.88
N VAL A 190 -6.35 0.83 -2.94
CA VAL A 190 -5.11 1.60 -2.83
C VAL A 190 -5.39 3.06 -2.46
N GLN A 191 -6.40 3.67 -3.08
CA GLN A 191 -6.82 5.04 -2.72
C GLN A 191 -7.24 5.13 -1.25
N GLN A 192 -8.02 4.16 -0.76
CA GLN A 192 -8.36 4.03 0.66
C GLN A 192 -7.12 3.91 1.53
N GLY A 193 -6.14 3.11 1.09
CA GLY A 193 -4.86 2.97 1.79
C GLY A 193 -4.08 4.27 1.88
N ILE A 194 -4.02 5.06 0.82
CA ILE A 194 -3.37 6.37 0.82
C ILE A 194 -4.10 7.33 1.78
N MET A 195 -5.43 7.38 1.72
CA MET A 195 -6.23 8.20 2.64
C MET A 195 -6.02 7.78 4.10
N ALA A 196 -6.00 6.47 4.37
CA ALA A 196 -5.72 5.95 5.72
C ALA A 196 -4.31 6.31 6.21
N ALA A 197 -3.31 6.27 5.33
CA ALA A 197 -1.95 6.70 5.64
C ALA A 197 -1.90 8.19 6.01
N LEU A 198 -2.58 9.04 5.24
CA LEU A 198 -2.69 10.48 5.55
C LEU A 198 -3.41 10.74 6.87
N ASP A 199 -4.51 10.04 7.14
CA ASP A 199 -5.27 10.16 8.37
C ASP A 199 -4.50 9.66 9.61
N SER A 200 -3.56 8.72 9.42
CA SER A 200 -2.64 8.29 10.48
C SER A 200 -1.52 9.28 10.80
N GLY A 201 -1.43 10.38 10.06
CA GLY A 201 -0.37 11.38 10.20
C GLY A 201 0.98 10.86 9.67
N ALA A 202 0.99 10.16 8.56
CA ALA A 202 2.23 9.69 7.93
C ALA A 202 3.09 10.86 7.45
N ASP A 203 4.37 10.84 7.80
CA ASP A 203 5.39 11.73 7.25
C ASP A 203 5.94 11.20 5.92
N VAL A 204 5.95 9.87 5.78
CA VAL A 204 6.40 9.14 4.59
C VAL A 204 5.40 8.04 4.26
N ILE A 205 5.07 7.89 2.97
CA ILE A 205 4.27 6.78 2.47
C ILE A 205 5.14 5.93 1.53
N ASN A 206 5.29 4.64 1.85
CA ASN A 206 5.96 3.68 1.00
C ASN A 206 4.94 2.86 0.20
N MET A 207 5.11 2.83 -1.12
CA MET A 207 4.27 2.12 -2.09
C MET A 207 5.15 1.24 -2.96
N SER A 208 5.46 0.02 -2.49
CA SER A 208 6.32 -0.94 -3.20
C SER A 208 5.53 -1.78 -4.20
N PHE A 209 4.75 -1.12 -5.04
CA PHE A 209 3.95 -1.71 -6.11
C PHE A 209 3.86 -0.73 -7.28
N CYS A 210 3.41 -1.18 -8.43
CA CYS A 210 3.16 -0.30 -9.57
C CYS A 210 1.85 -0.65 -10.30
N PHE A 211 1.33 0.35 -11.00
CA PHE A 211 0.20 0.20 -11.89
C PHE A 211 0.72 0.04 -13.31
N TYR A 212 0.39 -1.05 -13.98
CA TYR A 212 0.71 -1.18 -15.41
C TYR A 212 -0.24 -0.31 -16.22
N GLY A 213 0.26 0.85 -16.62
CA GLY A 213 -0.50 1.98 -17.18
C GLY A 213 -1.28 1.74 -18.47
N LYS A 214 -1.17 0.57 -19.12
CA LYS A 214 -1.96 0.26 -20.31
C LYS A 214 -3.45 0.02 -20.02
N ASN A 215 -3.79 -0.29 -18.77
CA ASN A 215 -5.15 -0.65 -18.38
C ASN A 215 -5.81 0.41 -17.48
N ALA A 216 -5.06 1.40 -16.98
CA ALA A 216 -5.65 2.45 -16.17
C ALA A 216 -6.39 3.46 -17.07
N SER A 217 -7.66 3.73 -16.76
CA SER A 217 -8.42 4.78 -17.44
C SER A 217 -7.84 6.16 -17.09
N ASP A 218 -8.10 7.16 -17.93
CA ASP A 218 -7.65 8.54 -17.64
C ASP A 218 -8.27 9.07 -16.34
N ASN A 219 -9.51 8.67 -16.03
CA ASN A 219 -10.18 9.02 -14.78
C ASN A 219 -9.47 8.41 -13.56
N THR A 220 -9.07 7.13 -13.63
CA THR A 220 -8.29 6.47 -12.57
C THR A 220 -7.01 7.24 -12.25
N ARG A 221 -6.30 7.69 -13.29
CA ARG A 221 -5.08 8.47 -13.15
C ARG A 221 -5.35 9.83 -12.52
N SER A 222 -6.37 10.53 -13.01
CA SER A 222 -6.74 11.86 -12.50
C SER A 222 -7.07 11.83 -11.00
N MET A 223 -7.85 10.84 -10.57
CA MET A 223 -8.21 10.70 -9.15
C MET A 223 -7.03 10.36 -8.25
N LEU A 224 -6.12 9.47 -8.71
CA LEU A 224 -4.89 9.20 -7.99
C LEU A 224 -3.97 10.42 -7.94
N ASP A 225 -3.83 11.13 -9.05
CA ASP A 225 -3.01 12.35 -9.13
C ASP A 225 -3.51 13.45 -8.18
N GLU A 226 -4.83 13.63 -8.05
CA GLU A 226 -5.41 14.59 -7.10
C GLU A 226 -5.06 14.22 -5.66
N LEU A 227 -5.19 12.94 -5.29
CA LEU A 227 -4.87 12.46 -3.95
C LEU A 227 -3.37 12.58 -3.63
N LEU A 228 -2.50 12.21 -4.59
CA LEU A 228 -1.04 12.32 -4.43
C LEU A 228 -0.58 13.79 -4.38
N LYS A 229 -1.22 14.69 -5.11
CA LYS A 229 -0.97 16.13 -5.01
C LYS A 229 -1.33 16.67 -3.63
N SER A 230 -2.50 16.28 -3.11
CA SER A 230 -2.91 16.66 -1.74
C SER A 230 -1.89 16.19 -0.71
N ALA A 231 -1.46 14.93 -0.79
CA ALA A 231 -0.42 14.39 0.10
C ALA A 231 0.89 15.20 0.03
N LYS A 232 1.30 15.58 -1.16
CA LYS A 232 2.51 16.39 -1.37
C LYS A 232 2.36 17.81 -0.80
N GLU A 233 1.19 18.43 -0.94
CA GLU A 233 0.89 19.76 -0.39
C GLU A 233 0.89 19.73 1.15
N ASP A 234 0.49 18.63 1.76
CA ASP A 234 0.58 18.37 3.19
C ASP A 234 2.02 18.04 3.65
N GLY A 235 2.99 18.00 2.73
CA GLY A 235 4.41 17.79 3.02
C GLY A 235 4.80 16.32 3.17
N VAL A 236 3.94 15.38 2.81
CA VAL A 236 4.22 13.94 2.90
C VAL A 236 5.19 13.51 1.79
N ILE A 237 6.19 12.73 2.16
CA ILE A 237 7.16 12.14 1.23
C ILE A 237 6.61 10.82 0.72
N MET A 238 6.57 10.65 -0.60
CA MET A 238 6.10 9.41 -1.22
C MET A 238 7.28 8.65 -1.86
N CYS A 239 7.44 7.39 -1.48
CA CYS A 239 8.43 6.45 -2.03
C CYS A 239 7.68 5.40 -2.84
N VAL A 240 7.98 5.31 -4.13
CA VAL A 240 7.26 4.43 -5.07
C VAL A 240 8.25 3.56 -5.83
N ALA A 241 7.87 2.31 -6.12
CA ALA A 241 8.70 1.40 -6.90
C ALA A 241 8.81 1.85 -8.37
N ALA A 242 10.01 1.70 -8.95
CA ALA A 242 10.25 2.02 -10.37
C ALA A 242 9.79 0.91 -11.34
N GLY A 243 9.30 -0.21 -10.82
CA GLY A 243 8.88 -1.37 -11.59
C GLY A 243 10.03 -2.32 -11.96
N ASN A 244 9.66 -3.54 -12.37
CA ASN A 244 10.60 -4.64 -12.66
C ASN A 244 10.64 -5.04 -14.15
N THR A 245 9.92 -4.35 -15.01
CA THR A 245 9.71 -4.76 -16.42
C THR A 245 10.84 -4.38 -17.37
N ASN A 246 11.90 -3.73 -16.89
CA ASN A 246 12.99 -3.19 -17.73
C ASN A 246 12.47 -2.32 -18.89
N SER A 247 11.34 -1.65 -18.68
CA SER A 247 10.75 -0.70 -19.61
C SER A 247 11.07 0.73 -19.20
N THR A 248 10.96 1.65 -20.15
CA THR A 248 11.08 3.08 -19.83
C THR A 248 9.90 3.49 -18.95
N VAL A 249 10.20 4.02 -17.77
CA VAL A 249 9.19 4.65 -16.92
C VAL A 249 8.69 5.89 -17.64
N ASN A 250 7.46 5.85 -18.10
CA ASN A 250 6.79 7.00 -18.68
C ASN A 250 6.07 7.77 -17.55
N ASN A 251 5.76 9.04 -17.76
CA ASN A 251 5.07 9.91 -16.82
C ASN A 251 3.68 9.40 -16.34
N TRP A 252 3.28 8.20 -16.72
CA TRP A 252 1.99 7.56 -16.50
C TRP A 252 2.06 6.28 -15.64
N GLU A 253 3.26 5.81 -15.37
CA GLU A 253 3.47 4.77 -14.39
C GLU A 253 3.68 5.51 -13.07
N ILE A 254 2.85 5.25 -12.06
CA ILE A 254 3.17 5.66 -10.70
C ILE A 254 4.38 4.85 -10.32
N SER A 255 5.50 5.39 -10.61
CA SER A 255 6.82 4.90 -10.27
C SER A 255 7.45 5.87 -9.29
#